data_aa0175ab6b53f08631eca73edf550be3
#
_entry.id   aa0175ab6b53f08631eca73edf550be3
#
_cell.length_a   1.000
_cell.length_b   1.000
_cell.length_c   1.000
_cell.angle_alpha   90.00
_cell.angle_beta   90.00
_cell.angle_gamma   90.00
#
_symmetry.space_group_name_H-M   'P 1'
#
loop_
_entity.id
_entity.type
_entity.pdbx_description
1 polymer ?
#
loop_
_entity_poly.entity_id
_entity_poly.type
_entity_poly.pdbx_seq_one_letter_code
_entity_poly.pdbx_strand_id
1 'polypeptide(L)'
;ALNEVMKKDKKIILVTQKNSEIDDPKKTDIFMYGCEGNILQLLKLPDGTVKVLVEGIKRIKILDFKDNDKFITCDYSHYNDVVSKDEDLYPLAATALRRLEKLTSINKKVSSETINTIKQLKDPSQIADNIASHINATISEKQQIFETVDVKKRLNAIIKIMENETSIIGVEKRIRGRVKTQMEKTQREYYLNEQLKAIQKELGEIEDGKDETSSLNKAITKAKMPKEVEKKCLQELKKLKNMSPMSAEATVVRNYLDWMTELPWHKKSEVDIDLKKALDILDKDHFGLEKVKERIIEFLAVQKRMEKIKGPILCLVG
;
A
#
# COMPACT_ATOMS: atom_id res chain seq x y z
N ALA A 1 31.77 13.22 -28.91
CA ALA A 1 32.68 12.07 -28.63
C ALA A 1 32.61 11.04 -29.74
N LEU A 2 31.47 10.37 -30.03
CA LEU A 2 31.35 9.23 -30.97
C LEU A 2 31.91 9.53 -32.35
N ASN A 3 31.60 10.69 -32.97
CA ASN A 3 32.08 11.06 -34.29
C ASN A 3 33.62 11.23 -34.37
N GLU A 4 34.24 11.63 -33.29
CA GLU A 4 35.71 11.79 -33.22
C GLU A 4 36.40 10.43 -32.99
N VAL A 5 35.84 9.60 -32.13
CA VAL A 5 36.36 8.28 -31.78
C VAL A 5 36.32 7.32 -32.97
N MET A 6 35.26 7.42 -33.79
CA MET A 6 35.13 6.60 -35.02
C MET A 6 36.19 6.89 -36.07
N LYS A 7 36.82 8.07 -36.03
CA LYS A 7 37.92 8.44 -36.93
C LYS A 7 39.29 7.99 -36.41
N LYS A 8 39.39 7.58 -35.14
CA LYS A 8 40.63 7.19 -34.47
C LYS A 8 40.56 5.72 -34.03
N ASP A 9 40.87 5.43 -32.79
CA ASP A 9 41.08 4.09 -32.24
C ASP A 9 39.79 3.34 -31.88
N LYS A 10 38.63 3.91 -32.16
CA LYS A 10 37.30 3.36 -31.80
C LYS A 10 37.11 3.03 -30.31
N LYS A 11 37.98 3.54 -29.44
CA LYS A 11 37.94 3.35 -28.00
C LYS A 11 37.17 4.43 -27.34
N ILE A 12 36.26 4.05 -26.42
CA ILE A 12 35.43 4.95 -25.63
C ILE A 12 35.39 4.50 -24.17
N ILE A 13 35.27 5.46 -23.28
CA ILE A 13 35.04 5.17 -21.87
C ILE A 13 33.52 5.30 -21.60
N LEU A 14 32.93 4.25 -21.06
CA LEU A 14 31.54 4.18 -20.66
C LEU A 14 31.46 4.35 -19.17
N VAL A 15 30.67 5.32 -18.72
CA VAL A 15 30.48 5.65 -17.31
C VAL A 15 28.99 5.77 -17.02
N THR A 16 28.57 5.28 -15.89
CA THR A 16 27.17 5.33 -15.48
C THR A 16 26.86 6.69 -14.85
N GLN A 17 25.74 7.24 -15.21
CA GLN A 17 25.17 8.44 -14.61
C GLN A 17 24.46 8.09 -13.28
N LYS A 18 24.58 8.95 -12.25
CA LYS A 18 23.98 8.71 -10.94
C LYS A 18 22.47 8.86 -10.94
N ASN A 19 21.96 9.84 -11.70
CA ASN A 19 20.53 10.06 -11.90
C ASN A 19 20.19 10.12 -13.38
N SER A 20 19.34 9.20 -13.85
CA SER A 20 18.94 9.08 -15.26
C SER A 20 18.05 10.22 -15.77
N GLU A 21 17.50 11.06 -14.86
CA GLU A 21 16.60 12.17 -15.21
C GLU A 21 17.34 13.42 -15.70
N ILE A 22 18.65 13.47 -15.56
CA ILE A 22 19.46 14.63 -15.94
C ILE A 22 19.89 14.46 -17.40
N ASP A 23 19.38 15.27 -18.31
CA ASP A 23 19.72 15.17 -19.75
C ASP A 23 21.16 15.60 -20.07
N ASP A 24 21.71 16.56 -19.34
CA ASP A 24 23.09 17.03 -19.50
C ASP A 24 23.90 16.88 -18.20
N PRO A 25 24.42 15.66 -17.93
CA PRO A 25 25.11 15.35 -16.69
C PRO A 25 26.46 16.04 -16.59
N LYS A 26 26.67 16.68 -15.45
CA LYS A 26 27.97 17.28 -15.10
C LYS A 26 28.94 16.21 -14.56
N LYS A 27 30.23 16.57 -14.39
CA LYS A 27 31.25 15.69 -13.81
C LYS A 27 30.86 15.10 -12.44
N THR A 28 30.06 15.80 -11.66
CA THR A 28 29.54 15.37 -10.35
C THR A 28 28.44 14.34 -10.43
N ASP A 29 27.74 14.26 -11.56
CA ASP A 29 26.55 13.47 -11.75
C ASP A 29 26.85 12.07 -12.33
N ILE A 30 28.13 11.79 -12.59
CA ILE A 30 28.62 10.50 -13.10
C ILE A 30 29.47 9.79 -12.03
N PHE A 31 29.56 8.46 -12.16
CA PHE A 31 30.40 7.66 -11.27
C PHE A 31 31.88 7.73 -11.72
N MET A 32 32.79 7.48 -10.78
CA MET A 32 34.23 7.54 -11.04
C MET A 32 34.79 6.20 -11.61
N TYR A 33 33.97 5.16 -11.61
CA TYR A 33 34.37 3.86 -12.16
C TYR A 33 33.55 3.58 -13.40
N GLY A 34 34.24 3.15 -14.45
CA GLY A 34 33.65 2.88 -15.74
C GLY A 34 34.33 1.73 -16.47
N CYS A 35 34.02 1.58 -17.73
CA CYS A 35 34.54 0.56 -18.60
C CYS A 35 35.19 1.18 -19.86
N GLU A 36 36.41 0.78 -20.18
CA GLU A 36 36.96 1.00 -21.51
C GLU A 36 36.30 0.03 -22.48
N GLY A 37 35.77 0.53 -23.58
CA GLY A 37 35.09 -0.27 -24.59
C GLY A 37 35.51 0.10 -25.99
N ASN A 38 35.39 -0.87 -26.90
CA ASN A 38 35.54 -0.68 -28.35
C ASN A 38 34.18 -0.52 -29.01
N ILE A 39 34.06 0.45 -29.90
CA ILE A 39 32.85 0.60 -30.74
C ILE A 39 32.97 -0.39 -31.90
N LEU A 40 32.12 -1.41 -31.91
CA LEU A 40 32.03 -2.40 -32.97
C LEU A 40 31.23 -1.90 -34.16
N GLN A 41 30.06 -1.27 -33.88
CA GLN A 41 29.15 -0.80 -34.90
C GLN A 41 28.43 0.47 -34.47
N LEU A 42 28.20 1.37 -35.40
CA LEU A 42 27.41 2.57 -35.21
C LEU A 42 26.34 2.64 -36.31
N LEU A 43 25.09 2.66 -35.91
CA LEU A 43 23.95 2.77 -36.81
C LEU A 43 23.23 4.10 -36.52
N LYS A 44 23.09 4.92 -37.58
CA LYS A 44 22.25 6.14 -37.53
C LYS A 44 20.88 5.79 -38.03
N LEU A 45 19.85 6.01 -37.20
CA LEU A 45 18.46 5.79 -37.55
C LEU A 45 17.87 7.03 -38.24
N PRO A 46 16.80 6.89 -39.04
CA PRO A 46 16.16 8.00 -39.74
C PRO A 46 15.59 9.09 -38.80
N ASP A 47 15.27 8.75 -37.58
CA ASP A 47 14.77 9.64 -36.53
C ASP A 47 15.86 10.50 -35.85
N GLY A 48 17.12 10.38 -36.31
CA GLY A 48 18.28 11.06 -35.73
C GLY A 48 18.91 10.33 -34.55
N THR A 49 18.31 9.24 -34.07
CA THR A 49 18.86 8.42 -32.98
C THR A 49 20.08 7.64 -33.47
N VAL A 50 21.09 7.52 -32.61
CA VAL A 50 22.31 6.76 -32.89
C VAL A 50 22.34 5.52 -32.01
N LYS A 51 22.31 4.32 -32.63
CA LYS A 51 22.56 3.05 -31.94
C LYS A 51 24.01 2.68 -32.07
N VAL A 52 24.64 2.38 -30.95
CA VAL A 52 26.05 2.00 -30.87
C VAL A 52 26.17 0.63 -30.23
N LEU A 53 26.88 -0.28 -30.90
CA LEU A 53 27.27 -1.56 -30.33
C LEU A 53 28.70 -1.41 -29.79
N VAL A 54 28.85 -1.63 -28.47
CA VAL A 54 30.13 -1.47 -27.79
C VAL A 54 30.49 -2.76 -27.08
N GLU A 55 31.73 -3.18 -27.22
CA GLU A 55 32.35 -4.29 -26.48
C GLU A 55 33.14 -3.74 -25.31
N GLY A 56 32.81 -4.14 -24.08
CA GLY A 56 33.59 -3.79 -22.89
C GLY A 56 34.90 -4.57 -22.82
N ILE A 57 36.00 -3.87 -22.58
CA ILE A 57 37.32 -4.47 -22.52
C ILE A 57 37.82 -4.63 -21.09
N LYS A 58 37.92 -3.51 -20.35
CA LYS A 58 38.50 -3.47 -19.01
C LYS A 58 37.79 -2.45 -18.12
N ARG A 59 37.75 -2.75 -16.83
CA ARG A 59 37.34 -1.77 -15.82
C ARG A 59 38.39 -0.68 -15.68
N ILE A 60 37.93 0.53 -15.54
CA ILE A 60 38.75 1.70 -15.32
C ILE A 60 38.27 2.51 -14.12
N LYS A 61 39.21 3.21 -13.49
CA LYS A 61 38.94 4.27 -12.53
C LYS A 61 39.36 5.58 -13.13
N ILE A 62 38.46 6.53 -13.16
CA ILE A 62 38.71 7.92 -13.56
C ILE A 62 39.56 8.57 -12.47
N LEU A 63 40.66 9.20 -12.87
CA LEU A 63 41.54 9.94 -11.97
C LEU A 63 41.19 11.41 -11.99
N ASP A 64 41.04 11.98 -13.17
CA ASP A 64 40.71 13.39 -13.35
C ASP A 64 39.98 13.63 -14.68
N PHE A 65 39.13 14.65 -14.71
CA PHE A 65 38.42 15.08 -15.91
C PHE A 65 39.10 16.26 -16.55
N LYS A 66 39.38 16.14 -17.83
CA LYS A 66 39.95 17.22 -18.64
C LYS A 66 38.80 17.95 -19.36
N ASP A 67 38.82 19.26 -19.29
CA ASP A 67 37.87 20.08 -20.04
C ASP A 67 38.27 20.14 -21.50
N ASN A 68 37.37 19.78 -22.37
CA ASN A 68 37.47 19.92 -23.80
C ASN A 68 36.16 20.52 -24.30
N ASP A 69 36.24 21.56 -25.14
CA ASP A 69 35.05 22.29 -25.63
C ASP A 69 34.04 21.43 -26.40
N LYS A 70 34.45 20.22 -26.84
CA LYS A 70 33.61 19.36 -27.67
C LYS A 70 33.01 18.16 -26.93
N PHE A 71 33.72 17.61 -25.94
CA PHE A 71 33.26 16.44 -25.16
C PHE A 71 34.17 16.22 -23.94
N ILE A 72 33.62 15.55 -22.94
CA ILE A 72 34.34 15.23 -21.70
C ILE A 72 35.44 14.21 -21.99
N THR A 73 36.66 14.53 -21.58
CA THR A 73 37.82 13.63 -21.60
C THR A 73 38.32 13.41 -20.17
N CYS A 74 38.96 12.29 -19.91
CA CYS A 74 39.50 11.99 -18.59
C CYS A 74 40.83 11.24 -18.64
N ASP A 75 41.62 11.39 -17.59
CA ASP A 75 42.70 10.49 -17.27
C ASP A 75 42.17 9.31 -16.48
N TYR A 76 42.62 8.12 -16.78
CA TYR A 76 42.12 6.92 -16.13
C TYR A 76 43.25 5.91 -15.87
N SER A 77 43.01 5.04 -14.92
CA SER A 77 43.86 3.86 -14.68
C SER A 77 43.02 2.60 -14.83
N HIS A 78 43.71 1.54 -15.34
CA HIS A 78 43.07 0.23 -15.39
C HIS A 78 42.91 -0.34 -13.99
N TYR A 79 41.79 -1.03 -13.78
CA TYR A 79 41.37 -1.55 -12.51
C TYR A 79 41.19 -3.07 -12.63
N ASN A 80 42.16 -3.83 -12.12
CA ASN A 80 42.17 -5.27 -12.27
C ASN A 80 41.52 -5.94 -11.09
N ASP A 81 40.82 -7.04 -11.38
CA ASP A 81 40.18 -7.84 -10.33
C ASP A 81 41.24 -8.51 -9.44
N VAL A 82 40.93 -8.52 -8.13
CA VAL A 82 41.68 -9.28 -7.15
C VAL A 82 41.01 -10.64 -6.98
N VAL A 83 41.67 -11.65 -7.57
CA VAL A 83 41.25 -13.03 -7.38
C VAL A 83 41.98 -13.57 -6.16
N SER A 84 41.27 -13.72 -5.04
CA SER A 84 41.83 -14.41 -3.89
C SER A 84 42.10 -15.88 -4.24
N LYS A 85 43.25 -16.42 -3.81
CA LYS A 85 43.57 -17.84 -4.02
C LYS A 85 42.75 -18.80 -3.13
N ASP A 86 41.59 -18.32 -2.64
CA ASP A 86 40.70 -19.11 -1.77
C ASP A 86 40.07 -20.26 -2.59
N GLU A 87 40.17 -21.46 -2.07
CA GLU A 87 39.54 -22.67 -2.63
C GLU A 87 38.00 -22.55 -2.72
N ASP A 88 37.38 -21.62 -1.96
CA ASP A 88 35.95 -21.41 -1.91
C ASP A 88 35.38 -20.59 -3.08
N LEU A 89 36.20 -20.00 -3.93
CA LEU A 89 35.70 -19.05 -4.95
C LEU A 89 34.88 -19.74 -6.04
N TYR A 90 35.32 -20.92 -6.51
CA TYR A 90 34.56 -21.71 -7.49
C TYR A 90 33.24 -22.26 -6.94
N PRO A 91 33.22 -22.83 -5.74
CA PRO A 91 31.93 -23.21 -5.09
C PRO A 91 30.96 -22.04 -4.91
N LEU A 92 31.48 -20.84 -4.60
CA LEU A 92 30.67 -19.64 -4.45
C LEU A 92 30.06 -19.19 -5.80
N ALA A 93 30.87 -19.20 -6.88
CA ALA A 93 30.39 -18.91 -8.24
C ALA A 93 29.30 -19.91 -8.68
N ALA A 94 29.51 -21.20 -8.42
CA ALA A 94 28.51 -22.25 -8.70
C ALA A 94 27.22 -22.05 -7.87
N THR A 95 27.35 -21.55 -6.65
CA THR A 95 26.19 -21.24 -5.81
C THR A 95 25.42 -20.04 -6.34
N ALA A 96 26.13 -18.98 -6.78
CA ALA A 96 25.52 -17.81 -7.41
C ALA A 96 24.75 -18.22 -8.69
N LEU A 97 25.33 -19.09 -9.51
CA LEU A 97 24.68 -19.57 -10.72
C LEU A 97 23.40 -20.38 -10.42
N ARG A 98 23.44 -21.30 -9.44
CA ARG A 98 22.25 -22.05 -9.02
C ARG A 98 21.13 -21.14 -8.49
N ARG A 99 21.48 -20.05 -7.82
CA ARG A 99 20.50 -19.05 -7.37
C ARG A 99 19.90 -18.27 -8.52
N LEU A 100 20.68 -17.92 -9.52
CA LEU A 100 20.18 -17.31 -10.76
C LEU A 100 19.19 -18.23 -11.47
N GLU A 101 19.50 -19.53 -11.59
CA GLU A 101 18.59 -20.52 -12.17
C GLU A 101 17.27 -20.59 -11.43
N LYS A 102 17.33 -20.65 -10.10
CA LYS A 102 16.13 -20.64 -9.25
C LYS A 102 15.30 -19.37 -9.43
N LEU A 103 15.94 -18.21 -9.44
CA LEU A 103 15.28 -16.92 -9.66
C LEU A 103 14.60 -16.88 -11.04
N THR A 104 15.30 -17.35 -12.07
CA THR A 104 14.79 -17.40 -13.44
C THR A 104 13.61 -18.36 -13.59
N SER A 105 13.62 -19.50 -12.89
CA SER A 105 12.48 -20.42 -12.90
C SER A 105 11.20 -19.80 -12.34
N ILE A 106 11.33 -18.77 -11.47
CA ILE A 106 10.21 -18.07 -10.86
C ILE A 106 9.72 -16.91 -11.74
N ASN A 107 10.62 -16.08 -12.26
CA ASN A 107 10.28 -14.84 -12.96
C ASN A 107 10.41 -14.87 -14.49
N LYS A 108 11.06 -15.90 -15.04
CA LYS A 108 11.27 -16.12 -16.50
C LYS A 108 11.92 -14.95 -17.24
N LYS A 109 12.68 -14.09 -16.54
CA LYS A 109 13.31 -12.90 -17.15
C LYS A 109 14.55 -13.21 -17.96
N VAL A 110 15.24 -14.30 -17.66
CA VAL A 110 16.49 -14.71 -18.32
C VAL A 110 16.22 -15.96 -19.15
N SER A 111 16.74 -16.01 -20.37
CA SER A 111 16.57 -17.18 -21.23
C SER A 111 17.41 -18.38 -20.76
N SER A 112 16.96 -19.59 -21.06
CA SER A 112 17.73 -20.82 -20.77
C SER A 112 19.08 -20.84 -21.52
N GLU A 113 19.14 -20.24 -22.70
CA GLU A 113 20.36 -20.11 -23.49
C GLU A 113 21.40 -19.24 -22.79
N THR A 114 20.96 -18.10 -22.21
CA THR A 114 21.86 -17.23 -21.44
C THR A 114 22.42 -17.96 -20.22
N ILE A 115 21.61 -18.73 -19.50
CA ILE A 115 22.07 -19.51 -18.36
C ILE A 115 23.13 -20.56 -18.82
N ASN A 116 22.88 -21.24 -19.94
CA ASN A 116 23.81 -22.21 -20.49
C ASN A 116 25.12 -21.56 -20.93
N THR A 117 25.08 -20.36 -21.48
CA THR A 117 26.28 -19.59 -21.82
C THR A 117 27.12 -19.25 -20.59
N ILE A 118 26.45 -18.79 -19.51
CA ILE A 118 27.15 -18.49 -18.24
C ILE A 118 27.74 -19.75 -17.61
N LYS A 119 27.11 -20.91 -17.74
CA LYS A 119 27.64 -22.21 -17.26
C LYS A 119 28.91 -22.64 -17.92
N GLN A 120 29.13 -22.22 -19.15
CA GLN A 120 30.35 -22.56 -19.91
C GLN A 120 31.56 -21.72 -19.49
N LEU A 121 31.34 -20.61 -18.79
CA LEU A 121 32.41 -19.75 -18.28
C LEU A 121 33.15 -20.46 -17.15
N LYS A 122 34.49 -20.38 -17.21
CA LYS A 122 35.39 -20.98 -16.20
C LYS A 122 35.87 -19.96 -15.17
N ASP A 123 35.92 -18.69 -15.54
CA ASP A 123 36.44 -17.62 -14.70
C ASP A 123 35.32 -17.10 -13.75
N PRO A 124 35.50 -17.21 -12.43
CA PRO A 124 34.53 -16.70 -11.45
C PRO A 124 34.23 -15.20 -11.59
N SER A 125 35.19 -14.39 -12.06
CA SER A 125 34.96 -12.96 -12.28
C SER A 125 33.98 -12.74 -13.44
N GLN A 126 34.16 -13.45 -14.56
CA GLN A 126 33.28 -13.39 -15.71
C GLN A 126 31.87 -13.91 -15.35
N ILE A 127 31.79 -14.98 -14.55
CA ILE A 127 30.52 -15.51 -14.04
C ILE A 127 29.80 -14.45 -13.22
N ALA A 128 30.50 -13.78 -12.29
CA ALA A 128 29.92 -12.72 -11.46
C ALA A 128 29.38 -11.57 -12.30
N ASP A 129 30.13 -11.09 -13.28
CA ASP A 129 29.75 -9.97 -14.13
C ASP A 129 28.55 -10.30 -15.03
N ASN A 130 28.52 -11.50 -15.59
CA ASN A 130 27.38 -11.96 -16.37
C ASN A 130 26.14 -12.12 -15.52
N ILE A 131 26.24 -12.68 -14.32
CA ILE A 131 25.10 -12.75 -13.39
C ILE A 131 24.61 -11.34 -13.03
N ALA A 132 25.52 -10.41 -12.70
CA ALA A 132 25.21 -9.03 -12.33
C ALA A 132 24.43 -8.27 -13.41
N SER A 133 24.67 -8.58 -14.70
CA SER A 133 23.95 -7.96 -15.82
C SER A 133 22.45 -8.34 -15.84
N HIS A 134 22.11 -9.54 -15.35
CA HIS A 134 20.77 -10.13 -15.45
C HIS A 134 19.93 -10.02 -14.16
N ILE A 135 20.53 -9.64 -13.03
CA ILE A 135 19.80 -9.42 -11.79
C ILE A 135 19.01 -8.11 -11.81
N ASN A 136 17.89 -8.09 -11.09
CA ASN A 136 17.09 -6.90 -10.91
C ASN A 136 17.62 -6.10 -9.72
N ALA A 137 18.54 -5.19 -9.99
CA ALA A 137 19.17 -4.32 -9.00
C ALA A 137 19.11 -2.86 -9.46
N THR A 138 19.12 -1.94 -8.53
CA THR A 138 19.18 -0.50 -8.80
C THR A 138 20.50 -0.12 -9.47
N ILE A 139 20.55 1.02 -10.14
CA ILE A 139 21.79 1.54 -10.77
C ILE A 139 22.92 1.62 -9.74
N SER A 140 22.60 2.10 -8.54
CA SER A 140 23.57 2.24 -7.45
C SER A 140 24.12 0.87 -6.99
N GLU A 141 23.26 -0.14 -6.85
CA GLU A 141 23.69 -1.50 -6.48
C GLU A 141 24.54 -2.15 -7.57
N LYS A 142 24.14 -2.01 -8.84
CA LYS A 142 24.94 -2.50 -9.98
C LYS A 142 26.29 -1.81 -10.04
N GLN A 143 26.33 -0.51 -9.80
CA GLN A 143 27.59 0.24 -9.76
C GLN A 143 28.47 -0.22 -8.59
N GLN A 144 27.90 -0.45 -7.41
CA GLN A 144 28.66 -0.96 -6.27
C GLN A 144 29.27 -2.34 -6.54
N ILE A 145 28.50 -3.24 -7.19
CA ILE A 145 29.02 -4.54 -7.65
C ILE A 145 30.17 -4.32 -8.62
N PHE A 146 30.02 -3.42 -9.59
CA PHE A 146 31.00 -3.12 -10.62
C PHE A 146 32.30 -2.54 -10.02
N GLU A 147 32.22 -1.70 -8.99
CA GLU A 147 33.36 -1.11 -8.29
C GLU A 147 34.10 -2.10 -7.39
N THR A 148 33.45 -3.22 -7.02
CA THR A 148 34.03 -4.21 -6.11
C THR A 148 35.07 -5.06 -6.83
N VAL A 149 36.34 -4.84 -6.53
CA VAL A 149 37.50 -5.54 -7.13
C VAL A 149 37.62 -6.98 -6.68
N ASP A 150 37.33 -7.22 -5.41
CA ASP A 150 37.40 -8.55 -4.81
C ASP A 150 36.24 -9.41 -5.32
N VAL A 151 36.56 -10.42 -6.10
CA VAL A 151 35.58 -11.30 -6.75
C VAL A 151 34.72 -12.05 -5.73
N LYS A 152 35.28 -12.44 -4.58
CA LYS A 152 34.55 -13.11 -3.51
C LYS A 152 33.47 -12.18 -2.90
N LYS A 153 33.84 -10.94 -2.62
CA LYS A 153 32.89 -9.93 -2.11
C LYS A 153 31.82 -9.60 -3.14
N ARG A 154 32.22 -9.51 -4.44
CA ARG A 154 31.30 -9.28 -5.56
C ARG A 154 30.25 -10.40 -5.67
N LEU A 155 30.66 -11.65 -5.64
CA LEU A 155 29.77 -12.82 -5.67
C LEU A 155 28.82 -12.83 -4.47
N ASN A 156 29.33 -12.54 -3.27
CA ASN A 156 28.48 -12.46 -2.07
C ASN A 156 27.42 -11.34 -2.17
N ALA A 157 27.79 -10.17 -2.70
CA ALA A 157 26.85 -9.07 -2.93
C ALA A 157 25.74 -9.48 -3.92
N ILE A 158 26.12 -10.14 -5.01
CA ILE A 158 25.18 -10.66 -6.03
C ILE A 158 24.23 -11.69 -5.42
N ILE A 159 24.74 -12.63 -4.63
CA ILE A 159 23.95 -13.65 -3.94
C ILE A 159 22.92 -12.99 -3.02
N LYS A 160 23.35 -12.00 -2.22
CA LYS A 160 22.48 -11.27 -1.31
C LYS A 160 21.33 -10.56 -2.05
N ILE A 161 21.62 -9.92 -3.18
CA ILE A 161 20.59 -9.25 -3.98
C ILE A 161 19.59 -10.27 -4.53
N MET A 162 20.06 -11.41 -5.06
CA MET A 162 19.19 -12.47 -5.55
C MET A 162 18.32 -13.11 -4.44
N GLU A 163 18.85 -13.23 -3.23
CA GLU A 163 18.09 -13.70 -2.07
C GLU A 163 16.95 -12.74 -1.71
N ASN A 164 17.24 -11.45 -1.68
CA ASN A 164 16.25 -10.42 -1.44
C ASN A 164 15.15 -10.44 -2.52
N GLU A 165 15.54 -10.49 -3.80
CA GLU A 165 14.59 -10.57 -4.92
C GLU A 165 13.70 -11.82 -4.81
N THR A 166 14.29 -12.98 -4.51
CA THR A 166 13.55 -14.24 -4.32
C THR A 166 12.54 -14.12 -3.17
N SER A 167 12.93 -13.47 -2.07
CA SER A 167 12.08 -13.26 -0.91
C SER A 167 10.89 -12.35 -1.25
N ILE A 168 11.13 -11.25 -1.96
CA ILE A 168 10.10 -10.30 -2.42
C ILE A 168 9.09 -11.03 -3.32
N ILE A 169 9.56 -11.78 -4.32
CA ILE A 169 8.68 -12.54 -5.22
C ILE A 169 7.84 -13.57 -4.43
N GLY A 170 8.45 -14.22 -3.42
CA GLY A 170 7.74 -15.15 -2.55
C GLY A 170 6.62 -14.49 -1.74
N VAL A 171 6.82 -13.27 -1.26
CA VAL A 171 5.81 -12.47 -0.57
C VAL A 171 4.70 -12.04 -1.54
N GLU A 172 5.06 -11.51 -2.71
CA GLU A 172 4.09 -11.14 -3.75
C GLU A 172 3.19 -12.30 -4.17
N LYS A 173 3.78 -13.49 -4.38
CA LYS A 173 3.01 -14.69 -4.73
C LYS A 173 2.02 -15.06 -3.64
N ARG A 174 2.42 -14.97 -2.35
CA ARG A 174 1.53 -15.22 -1.22
C ARG A 174 0.39 -14.20 -1.15
N ILE A 175 0.69 -12.90 -1.35
CA ILE A 175 -0.32 -11.84 -1.36
C ILE A 175 -1.31 -12.08 -2.49
N ARG A 176 -0.83 -12.30 -3.72
CA ARG A 176 -1.71 -12.61 -4.87
C ARG A 176 -2.58 -13.83 -4.62
N GLY A 177 -2.02 -14.89 -4.02
CA GLY A 177 -2.78 -16.08 -3.64
C GLY A 177 -3.90 -15.76 -2.66
N ARG A 178 -3.62 -14.99 -1.60
CA ARG A 178 -4.64 -14.57 -0.62
C ARG A 178 -5.72 -13.70 -1.26
N VAL A 179 -5.33 -12.72 -2.06
CA VAL A 179 -6.28 -11.85 -2.77
C VAL A 179 -7.18 -12.67 -3.69
N LYS A 180 -6.62 -13.61 -4.47
CA LYS A 180 -7.39 -14.50 -5.35
C LYS A 180 -8.41 -15.31 -4.55
N THR A 181 -7.98 -15.97 -3.47
CA THR A 181 -8.87 -16.77 -2.61
C THR A 181 -9.97 -15.91 -1.99
N GLN A 182 -9.65 -14.69 -1.55
CA GLN A 182 -10.63 -13.77 -1.01
C GLN A 182 -11.66 -13.33 -2.07
N MET A 183 -11.20 -13.03 -3.27
CA MET A 183 -12.09 -12.66 -4.39
C MET A 183 -13.00 -13.82 -4.76
N GLU A 184 -12.46 -15.04 -4.87
CA GLU A 184 -13.26 -16.24 -5.17
C GLU A 184 -14.32 -16.50 -4.09
N LYS A 185 -13.96 -16.28 -2.81
CA LYS A 185 -14.91 -16.41 -1.69
C LYS A 185 -16.02 -15.37 -1.78
N THR A 186 -15.67 -14.09 -1.99
CA THR A 186 -16.65 -13.01 -2.11
C THR A 186 -17.58 -13.21 -3.32
N GLN A 187 -17.02 -13.65 -4.46
CA GLN A 187 -17.80 -13.92 -5.66
C GLN A 187 -18.78 -15.08 -5.45
N ARG A 188 -18.34 -16.14 -4.74
CA ARG A 188 -19.21 -17.27 -4.38
C ARG A 188 -20.31 -16.84 -3.40
N GLU A 189 -20.00 -16.02 -2.40
CA GLU A 189 -20.98 -15.48 -1.47
C GLU A 189 -22.01 -14.61 -2.20
N TYR A 190 -21.57 -13.75 -3.13
CA TYR A 190 -22.46 -12.96 -3.97
C TYR A 190 -23.42 -13.87 -4.80
N TYR A 191 -22.85 -14.87 -5.48
CA TYR A 191 -23.63 -15.79 -6.30
C TYR A 191 -24.66 -16.58 -5.46
N LEU A 192 -24.27 -17.08 -4.29
CA LEU A 192 -25.19 -17.77 -3.38
C LEU A 192 -26.30 -16.84 -2.86
N ASN A 193 -25.98 -15.59 -2.55
CA ASN A 193 -26.97 -14.59 -2.15
C ASN A 193 -27.96 -14.27 -3.27
N GLU A 194 -27.50 -14.14 -4.50
CA GLU A 194 -28.40 -13.95 -5.66
C GLU A 194 -29.27 -15.17 -5.93
N GLN A 195 -28.74 -16.39 -5.78
CA GLN A 195 -29.54 -17.60 -5.86
C GLN A 195 -30.60 -17.63 -4.74
N LEU A 196 -30.23 -17.29 -3.51
CA LEU A 196 -31.14 -17.24 -2.38
C LEU A 196 -32.27 -16.25 -2.62
N LYS A 197 -31.97 -15.05 -3.15
CA LYS A 197 -32.99 -14.06 -3.54
C LYS A 197 -33.90 -14.59 -4.67
N ALA A 198 -33.34 -15.28 -5.66
CA ALA A 198 -34.14 -15.85 -6.74
C ALA A 198 -35.10 -16.93 -6.21
N ILE A 199 -34.63 -17.82 -5.34
CA ILE A 199 -35.42 -18.87 -4.71
C ILE A 199 -36.51 -18.27 -3.82
N GLN A 200 -36.18 -17.25 -3.00
CA GLN A 200 -37.15 -16.54 -2.16
C GLN A 200 -38.23 -15.87 -3.01
N LYS A 201 -37.84 -15.33 -4.18
CA LYS A 201 -38.79 -14.72 -5.13
C LYS A 201 -39.74 -15.77 -5.76
N GLU A 202 -39.23 -16.96 -6.07
CA GLU A 202 -40.04 -18.07 -6.59
C GLU A 202 -40.98 -18.68 -5.52
N LEU A 203 -40.56 -18.70 -4.26
CA LEU A 203 -41.34 -19.15 -3.11
C LEU A 203 -42.41 -18.11 -2.66
N GLY A 204 -42.45 -16.94 -3.26
CA GLY A 204 -43.41 -15.87 -2.89
C GLY A 204 -43.08 -15.12 -1.61
N GLU A 205 -41.91 -15.38 -1.00
CA GLU A 205 -41.49 -14.75 0.26
C GLU A 205 -40.91 -13.33 0.08
N ILE A 206 -40.78 -12.83 -1.16
CA ILE A 206 -40.25 -11.47 -1.45
C ILE A 206 -41.38 -10.47 -1.81
N GLU A 207 -42.51 -10.56 -1.18
CA GLU A 207 -43.36 -9.38 -0.99
C GLU A 207 -42.92 -8.58 0.27
N ASP A 208 -42.20 -9.21 1.19
CA ASP A 208 -41.85 -8.65 2.50
C ASP A 208 -40.95 -7.40 2.47
N GLY A 209 -40.02 -7.28 1.52
CA GLY A 209 -39.15 -6.09 1.47
C GLY A 209 -39.85 -4.79 1.07
N LYS A 210 -40.96 -4.85 0.32
CA LYS A 210 -41.83 -3.70 0.04
C LYS A 210 -42.79 -3.47 1.18
N ASP A 211 -43.19 -4.52 1.86
CA ASP A 211 -44.13 -4.43 3.00
C ASP A 211 -43.40 -3.91 4.26
N GLU A 212 -42.16 -4.29 4.50
CA GLU A 212 -41.37 -3.81 5.63
C GLU A 212 -41.11 -2.28 5.57
N THR A 213 -40.71 -1.74 4.45
CA THR A 213 -40.52 -0.28 4.27
C THR A 213 -41.86 0.47 4.33
N SER A 214 -42.93 -0.16 3.90
CA SER A 214 -44.26 0.37 4.00
C SER A 214 -44.79 0.36 5.46
N SER A 215 -44.51 -0.73 6.18
CA SER A 215 -44.84 -0.86 7.60
C SER A 215 -44.10 0.13 8.49
N LEU A 216 -42.76 0.30 8.26
CA LEU A 216 -41.97 1.33 8.95
C LEU A 216 -42.44 2.74 8.63
N ASN A 217 -42.84 3.05 7.41
CA ASN A 217 -43.37 4.34 7.05
C ASN A 217 -44.69 4.62 7.80
N LYS A 218 -45.59 3.64 7.87
CA LYS A 218 -46.83 3.72 8.66
C LYS A 218 -46.54 3.88 10.15
N ALA A 219 -45.54 3.17 10.69
CA ALA A 219 -45.10 3.28 12.08
C ALA A 219 -44.58 4.67 12.42
N ILE A 220 -43.72 5.26 11.55
CA ILE A 220 -43.19 6.61 11.68
C ILE A 220 -44.37 7.63 11.77
N THR A 221 -45.32 7.53 10.85
CA THR A 221 -46.49 8.44 10.84
C THR A 221 -47.38 8.25 12.08
N LYS A 222 -47.56 6.99 12.54
CA LYS A 222 -48.35 6.65 13.71
C LYS A 222 -47.73 7.13 15.02
N ALA A 223 -46.40 7.18 15.11
CA ALA A 223 -45.67 7.59 16.31
C ALA A 223 -45.83 9.08 16.63
N LYS A 224 -46.38 9.90 15.73
CA LYS A 224 -46.63 11.33 15.90
C LYS A 224 -45.45 12.10 16.46
N MET A 225 -44.29 11.87 15.88
CA MET A 225 -43.01 12.51 16.26
C MET A 225 -43.02 14.02 15.99
N PRO A 226 -42.14 14.81 16.64
CA PRO A 226 -41.87 16.18 16.21
C PRO A 226 -41.47 16.26 14.75
N LYS A 227 -41.92 17.29 14.02
CA LYS A 227 -41.70 17.41 12.56
C LYS A 227 -40.26 17.26 12.10
N GLU A 228 -39.32 17.75 12.91
CA GLU A 228 -37.86 17.62 12.59
C GLU A 228 -37.38 16.17 12.67
N VAL A 229 -37.85 15.43 13.67
CA VAL A 229 -37.51 14.02 13.89
C VAL A 229 -38.16 13.16 12.82
N GLU A 230 -39.44 13.38 12.52
CA GLU A 230 -40.18 12.69 11.46
C GLU A 230 -39.45 12.83 10.10
N LYS A 231 -39.03 14.08 9.74
CA LYS A 231 -38.28 14.35 8.53
C LYS A 231 -36.99 13.57 8.48
N LYS A 232 -36.26 13.46 9.59
CA LYS A 232 -35.00 12.70 9.68
C LYS A 232 -35.26 11.20 9.54
N CYS A 233 -36.25 10.65 10.21
CA CYS A 233 -36.62 9.24 10.08
C CYS A 233 -37.03 8.88 8.64
N LEU A 234 -37.77 9.74 7.95
CA LEU A 234 -38.11 9.53 6.53
C LEU A 234 -36.90 9.57 5.61
N GLN A 235 -35.90 10.41 5.92
CA GLN A 235 -34.65 10.43 5.17
C GLN A 235 -33.84 9.12 5.36
N GLU A 236 -33.75 8.63 6.59
CA GLU A 236 -33.07 7.36 6.87
C GLU A 236 -33.84 6.16 6.26
N LEU A 237 -35.18 6.18 6.29
CA LEU A 237 -35.97 5.16 5.59
C LEU A 237 -35.74 5.16 4.08
N LYS A 238 -35.56 6.33 3.46
CA LYS A 238 -35.21 6.44 2.04
C LYS A 238 -33.83 5.86 1.74
N LYS A 239 -32.87 6.04 2.63
CA LYS A 239 -31.54 5.40 2.51
C LYS A 239 -31.66 3.88 2.64
N LEU A 240 -32.37 3.39 3.67
CA LEU A 240 -32.61 1.97 3.89
C LEU A 240 -33.19 1.29 2.65
N LYS A 241 -34.13 1.93 1.96
CA LYS A 241 -34.75 1.43 0.74
C LYS A 241 -33.75 1.19 -0.41
N ASN A 242 -32.65 1.95 -0.43
CA ASN A 242 -31.63 1.86 -1.47
C ASN A 242 -30.42 0.99 -1.04
N MET A 243 -30.38 0.53 0.22
CA MET A 243 -29.33 -0.32 0.76
C MET A 243 -29.62 -1.80 0.48
N SER A 244 -28.56 -2.60 0.41
CA SER A 244 -28.73 -4.05 0.38
C SER A 244 -29.30 -4.54 1.71
N PRO A 245 -30.39 -5.32 1.72
CA PRO A 245 -31.04 -5.80 2.96
C PRO A 245 -30.10 -6.57 3.90
N MET A 246 -29.06 -7.18 3.36
CA MET A 246 -28.05 -7.97 4.08
C MET A 246 -26.84 -7.17 4.55
N SER A 247 -26.79 -5.84 4.32
CA SER A 247 -25.66 -5.03 4.78
C SER A 247 -25.75 -4.77 6.28
N ALA A 248 -24.59 -4.75 6.94
CA ALA A 248 -24.50 -4.39 8.36
C ALA A 248 -25.07 -2.97 8.62
N GLU A 249 -24.88 -2.05 7.66
CA GLU A 249 -25.43 -0.69 7.72
C GLU A 249 -26.95 -0.69 7.67
N ALA A 250 -27.58 -1.53 6.84
CA ALA A 250 -29.05 -1.63 6.79
C ALA A 250 -29.61 -2.08 8.13
N THR A 251 -28.96 -3.02 8.81
CA THR A 251 -29.36 -3.49 10.15
C THR A 251 -29.28 -2.37 11.19
N VAL A 252 -28.24 -1.55 11.16
CA VAL A 252 -28.09 -0.41 12.08
C VAL A 252 -29.18 0.64 11.84
N VAL A 253 -29.45 0.97 10.57
CA VAL A 253 -30.50 1.95 10.22
C VAL A 253 -31.88 1.41 10.59
N ARG A 254 -32.17 0.11 10.42
CA ARG A 254 -33.38 -0.55 10.81
C ARG A 254 -33.61 -0.43 12.34
N ASN A 255 -32.61 -0.86 13.12
CA ASN A 255 -32.65 -0.76 14.57
C ASN A 255 -32.89 0.70 15.05
N TYR A 256 -32.23 1.67 14.40
CA TYR A 256 -32.44 3.08 14.69
C TYR A 256 -33.92 3.50 14.46
N LEU A 257 -34.49 3.12 13.33
CA LEU A 257 -35.90 3.44 13.01
C LEU A 257 -36.89 2.75 13.97
N ASP A 258 -36.59 1.50 14.35
CA ASP A 258 -37.43 0.77 15.33
C ASP A 258 -37.44 1.49 16.68
N TRP A 259 -36.25 1.84 17.23
CA TRP A 259 -36.16 2.63 18.44
C TRP A 259 -36.91 3.95 18.35
N MET A 260 -36.79 4.67 17.23
CA MET A 260 -37.49 5.96 17.05
C MET A 260 -39.02 5.81 17.00
N THR A 261 -39.52 4.70 16.45
CA THR A 261 -40.96 4.43 16.37
C THR A 261 -41.56 3.93 17.70
N GLU A 262 -40.76 3.24 18.53
CA GLU A 262 -41.16 2.73 19.83
C GLU A 262 -41.17 3.80 20.92
N LEU A 263 -40.43 4.89 20.78
CA LEU A 263 -40.36 5.96 21.73
C LEU A 263 -41.76 6.62 21.92
N PRO A 264 -42.24 6.80 23.15
CA PRO A 264 -43.54 7.39 23.43
C PRO A 264 -43.49 8.93 23.35
N TRP A 265 -43.38 9.51 22.16
CA TRP A 265 -43.18 10.94 21.91
C TRP A 265 -44.22 11.87 22.56
N HIS A 266 -45.44 11.38 22.80
CA HIS A 266 -46.54 12.17 23.37
C HIS A 266 -46.91 11.76 24.79
N LYS A 267 -46.34 10.67 25.31
CA LYS A 267 -46.61 10.30 26.69
C LYS A 267 -45.73 11.14 27.60
N LYS A 268 -46.37 11.98 28.38
CA LYS A 268 -45.71 12.72 29.46
C LYS A 268 -46.24 12.14 30.77
N SER A 269 -45.33 11.91 31.72
CA SER A 269 -45.76 11.64 33.10
C SER A 269 -46.37 12.90 33.68
N GLU A 270 -47.53 12.79 34.35
CA GLU A 270 -48.06 13.86 35.17
C GLU A 270 -47.12 14.02 36.36
N VAL A 271 -46.44 15.13 36.40
CA VAL A 271 -45.52 15.44 37.50
C VAL A 271 -46.25 16.35 38.46
N ASP A 272 -46.78 15.81 39.53
CA ASP A 272 -47.27 16.61 40.67
C ASP A 272 -46.03 16.93 41.55
N ILE A 273 -45.55 18.16 41.45
CA ILE A 273 -44.45 18.64 42.27
C ILE A 273 -44.99 19.16 43.60
N ASP A 274 -45.10 18.27 44.59
CA ASP A 274 -45.31 18.63 45.99
C ASP A 274 -43.98 18.72 46.72
N LEU A 275 -43.57 19.97 47.02
CA LEU A 275 -42.26 20.22 47.64
C LEU A 275 -42.11 19.61 49.04
N LYS A 276 -43.21 19.51 49.78
CA LYS A 276 -43.19 18.87 51.12
C LYS A 276 -42.97 17.40 51.01
N LYS A 277 -43.69 16.70 50.12
CA LYS A 277 -43.48 15.28 49.87
C LYS A 277 -42.09 14.98 49.33
N ALA A 278 -41.59 15.85 48.45
CA ALA A 278 -40.23 15.69 47.92
C ALA A 278 -39.17 15.78 49.02
N LEU A 279 -39.32 16.73 49.96
CA LEU A 279 -38.42 16.83 51.11
C LEU A 279 -38.52 15.62 52.02
N ASP A 280 -39.74 15.18 52.34
CA ASP A 280 -39.95 13.98 53.18
C ASP A 280 -39.35 12.72 52.57
N ILE A 281 -39.44 12.56 51.26
CA ILE A 281 -38.82 11.43 50.54
C ILE A 281 -37.29 11.54 50.61
N LEU A 282 -36.72 12.73 50.36
CA LEU A 282 -35.28 12.96 50.42
C LEU A 282 -34.71 12.71 51.83
N ASP A 283 -35.46 13.07 52.89
CA ASP A 283 -35.07 12.88 54.28
C ASP A 283 -35.16 11.42 54.70
N LYS A 284 -36.15 10.70 54.19
CA LYS A 284 -36.32 9.27 54.50
C LYS A 284 -35.28 8.40 53.80
N ASP A 285 -34.96 8.71 52.55
CA ASP A 285 -34.10 7.85 51.72
C ASP A 285 -32.61 8.18 51.86
N HIS A 286 -32.28 9.43 52.28
CA HIS A 286 -30.89 9.89 52.37
C HIS A 286 -30.63 10.56 53.73
N PHE A 287 -29.66 10.02 54.49
CA PHE A 287 -29.23 10.61 55.73
C PHE A 287 -28.27 11.77 55.54
N GLY A 288 -28.51 12.92 56.18
CA GLY A 288 -27.66 14.11 56.01
C GLY A 288 -27.84 14.78 54.65
N LEU A 289 -26.76 15.32 54.09
CA LEU A 289 -26.70 15.97 52.75
C LEU A 289 -27.62 17.19 52.60
N GLU A 290 -27.81 17.96 53.67
CA GLU A 290 -28.80 19.03 53.76
C GLU A 290 -28.66 20.07 52.62
N LYS A 291 -27.43 20.51 52.31
CA LYS A 291 -27.18 21.46 51.22
C LYS A 291 -27.57 20.92 49.83
N VAL A 292 -27.43 19.62 49.63
CA VAL A 292 -27.79 18.97 48.35
C VAL A 292 -29.32 18.86 48.27
N LYS A 293 -29.99 18.48 49.36
CA LYS A 293 -31.46 18.39 49.44
C LYS A 293 -32.08 19.76 49.22
N GLU A 294 -31.56 20.80 49.89
CA GLU A 294 -32.00 22.18 49.69
C GLU A 294 -31.92 22.60 48.23
N ARG A 295 -30.77 22.30 47.57
CA ARG A 295 -30.58 22.61 46.15
C ARG A 295 -31.55 21.87 45.23
N ILE A 296 -31.86 20.61 45.53
CA ILE A 296 -32.89 19.83 44.81
C ILE A 296 -34.27 20.44 44.97
N ILE A 297 -34.65 20.81 46.21
CA ILE A 297 -35.93 21.43 46.49
C ILE A 297 -36.08 22.80 45.82
N GLU A 298 -35.04 23.64 45.84
CA GLU A 298 -34.98 24.89 45.07
C GLU A 298 -35.23 24.65 43.58
N PHE A 299 -34.56 23.68 43.01
CA PHE A 299 -34.71 23.32 41.60
C PHE A 299 -36.15 22.88 41.29
N LEU A 300 -36.74 22.02 42.12
CA LEU A 300 -38.14 21.58 41.99
C LEU A 300 -39.13 22.74 42.16
N ALA A 301 -38.84 23.68 43.06
CA ALA A 301 -39.68 24.88 43.26
C ALA A 301 -39.68 25.78 42.03
N VAL A 302 -38.55 25.94 41.38
CA VAL A 302 -38.43 26.67 40.12
C VAL A 302 -39.16 25.94 39.00
N GLN A 303 -39.01 24.62 38.90
CA GLN A 303 -39.75 23.83 37.91
C GLN A 303 -41.26 23.89 38.09
N LYS A 304 -41.75 23.89 39.32
CA LYS A 304 -43.19 24.01 39.62
C LYS A 304 -43.80 25.32 39.10
N ARG A 305 -43.00 26.40 39.07
CA ARG A 305 -43.44 27.73 38.59
C ARG A 305 -43.34 27.91 37.08
N MET A 306 -42.55 27.06 36.38
CA MET A 306 -42.29 27.20 34.95
C MET A 306 -43.10 26.19 34.16
N GLU A 307 -43.91 26.65 33.18
CA GLU A 307 -44.66 25.77 32.27
C GLU A 307 -43.74 24.98 31.30
N LYS A 308 -42.51 25.39 31.14
CA LYS A 308 -41.50 24.72 30.28
C LYS A 308 -40.23 24.49 31.07
N ILE A 309 -39.72 23.26 31.03
CA ILE A 309 -38.43 22.88 31.64
C ILE A 309 -37.30 23.61 30.90
N LYS A 310 -36.87 24.75 31.43
CA LYS A 310 -35.69 25.51 30.99
C LYS A 310 -34.76 25.73 32.18
N GLY A 311 -34.44 24.68 32.89
CA GLY A 311 -33.52 24.75 34.03
C GLY A 311 -32.15 24.16 33.69
N PRO A 312 -31.10 24.49 34.45
CA PRO A 312 -29.82 23.83 34.34
C PRO A 312 -29.95 22.33 34.67
N ILE A 313 -29.16 21.52 34.02
CA ILE A 313 -29.07 20.09 34.33
C ILE A 313 -28.34 19.93 35.67
N LEU A 314 -28.98 19.33 36.65
CA LEU A 314 -28.33 18.99 37.93
C LEU A 314 -27.51 17.72 37.74
N CYS A 315 -26.23 17.83 37.99
CA CYS A 315 -25.31 16.69 38.01
C CYS A 315 -24.84 16.48 39.44
N LEU A 316 -25.23 15.37 40.03
CA LEU A 316 -24.83 14.97 41.38
C LEU A 316 -23.71 13.98 41.24
N VAL A 317 -22.55 14.26 41.86
CA VAL A 317 -21.34 13.40 41.85
C VAL A 317 -21.11 12.94 43.28
N GLY A 318 -21.04 11.61 43.49
CA GLY A 318 -20.77 11.01 44.77
C GLY A 318 -20.27 9.60 44.68
#